data_2196994ab56912c14777da73de7440b9
#
_entry.id   2196994ab56912c14777da73de7440b9
#
_cell.length_a   1.000
_cell.length_b   1.000
_cell.length_c   1.000
_cell.angle_alpha   90.00
_cell.angle_beta   90.00
_cell.angle_gamma   90.00
#
_symmetry.space_group_name_H-M   'P 1'
#
loop_
_entity.id
_entity.type
_entity.pdbx_description
1 polymer ?
#
loop_
_entity_poly.entity_id
_entity_poly.type
_entity_poly.pdbx_seq_one_letter_code
_entity_poly.pdbx_strand_id
1 'polypeptide(L)'
;RLDPPGRRPAVLGINVGKSKITALEQAPDDYAASLELLSPLADYAVINVSSPNTPGLRDLQDTAQLRRLVERLRRLPACPPLLVKIAPDLDDESIDAVARLAFEEGLAGVIAVNTSLNRLGLEQRRLPQTGRTLAEEAGGLSGAPLRQRAQEVIRRLRASAGPALPLIGVGGI
;
A
#
# COMPACT_ATOMS: atom_id res chain seq x y z
N ARG A 1 7.21 25.48 4.42
CA ARG A 1 8.35 24.72 4.95
C ARG A 1 7.81 23.85 6.07
N LEU A 2 8.09 22.53 6.02
CA LEU A 2 7.66 21.60 7.08
C LEU A 2 8.72 21.56 8.19
N ASP A 3 8.27 21.60 9.44
CA ASP A 3 9.14 21.38 10.59
C ASP A 3 9.59 19.90 10.67
N PRO A 4 10.76 19.61 11.24
CA PRO A 4 11.22 18.25 11.43
C PRO A 4 10.31 17.45 12.37
N PRO A 5 10.40 16.09 12.36
CA PRO A 5 9.64 15.23 13.27
C PRO A 5 9.75 15.66 14.73
N GLY A 6 8.65 15.53 15.49
CA GLY A 6 8.58 15.88 16.90
C GLY A 6 8.43 17.38 17.22
N ARG A 7 8.55 18.26 16.23
CA ARG A 7 8.29 19.71 16.39
C ARG A 7 6.98 20.16 15.76
N ARG A 8 6.26 19.26 15.13
CA ARG A 8 4.96 19.53 14.50
C ARG A 8 3.81 19.18 15.44
N PRO A 9 2.67 19.88 15.33
CA PRO A 9 1.46 19.54 16.08
C PRO A 9 0.77 18.26 15.58
N ALA A 10 1.16 17.74 14.39
CA ALA A 10 0.56 16.56 13.77
C ALA A 10 1.62 15.58 13.27
N VAL A 11 1.32 14.29 13.36
CA VAL A 11 2.13 13.19 12.81
C VAL A 11 2.05 13.22 11.28
N LEU A 12 3.19 13.17 10.61
CA LEU A 12 3.29 13.16 9.13
C LEU A 12 3.77 11.81 8.64
N GLY A 13 2.88 11.09 7.96
CA GLY A 13 3.22 9.91 7.18
C GLY A 13 3.52 10.26 5.73
N ILE A 14 4.57 9.68 5.17
CA ILE A 14 4.94 9.85 3.75
C ILE A 14 4.71 8.54 3.02
N ASN A 15 3.92 8.61 1.94
CA ASN A 15 3.60 7.46 1.09
C ASN A 15 4.49 7.49 -0.16
N VAL A 16 5.33 6.49 -0.32
CA VAL A 16 6.23 6.33 -1.47
C VAL A 16 5.85 5.13 -2.33
N GLY A 17 6.05 5.26 -3.63
CA GLY A 17 5.76 4.23 -4.62
C GLY A 17 6.76 4.27 -5.77
N LYS A 18 6.82 3.19 -6.54
CA LYS A 18 7.65 3.10 -7.74
C LYS A 18 7.21 4.10 -8.80
N SER A 19 8.15 4.78 -9.42
CA SER A 19 7.92 5.61 -10.61
C SER A 19 7.43 4.77 -11.79
N LYS A 20 6.60 5.35 -12.66
CA LYS A 20 6.05 4.62 -13.81
C LYS A 20 7.12 4.14 -14.79
N ILE A 21 8.20 4.91 -14.92
CA ILE A 21 9.30 4.64 -15.86
C ILE A 21 10.36 3.69 -15.31
N THR A 22 10.38 3.43 -14.01
CA THR A 22 11.36 2.56 -13.36
C THR A 22 10.98 1.09 -13.59
N ALA A 23 11.94 0.27 -13.99
CA ALA A 23 11.77 -1.18 -14.10
C ALA A 23 11.55 -1.82 -12.73
N LEU A 24 10.90 -3.00 -12.70
CA LEU A 24 10.54 -3.66 -11.45
C LEU A 24 11.78 -4.03 -10.61
N GLU A 25 12.84 -4.47 -11.27
CA GLU A 25 14.11 -4.87 -10.65
C GLU A 25 14.81 -3.69 -9.96
N GLN A 26 14.57 -2.48 -10.44
CA GLN A 26 15.14 -1.23 -9.90
C GLN A 26 14.22 -0.56 -8.87
N ALA A 27 13.03 -1.14 -8.61
CA ALA A 27 12.08 -0.58 -7.67
C ALA A 27 12.68 -0.30 -6.27
N PRO A 28 13.47 -1.21 -5.66
CA PRO A 28 14.04 -0.94 -4.34
C PRO A 28 14.88 0.33 -4.27
N ASP A 29 15.64 0.64 -5.33
CA ASP A 29 16.48 1.86 -5.37
C ASP A 29 15.64 3.11 -5.64
N ASP A 30 14.59 3.03 -6.45
CA ASP A 30 13.66 4.12 -6.72
C ASP A 30 12.89 4.54 -5.44
N TYR A 31 12.40 3.56 -4.65
CA TYR A 31 11.80 3.83 -3.34
C TYR A 31 12.84 4.42 -2.38
N ALA A 32 14.07 3.88 -2.36
CA ALA A 32 15.12 4.35 -1.49
C ALA A 32 15.49 5.81 -1.79
N ALA A 33 15.64 6.19 -3.06
CA ALA A 33 15.94 7.56 -3.47
C ALA A 33 14.83 8.53 -3.01
N SER A 34 13.56 8.15 -3.19
CA SER A 34 12.43 8.96 -2.71
C SER A 34 12.42 9.10 -1.19
N LEU A 35 12.67 8.00 -0.47
CA LEU A 35 12.63 7.99 0.99
C LEU A 35 13.84 8.72 1.59
N GLU A 36 15.02 8.64 0.99
CA GLU A 36 16.21 9.38 1.44
C GLU A 36 15.98 10.89 1.47
N LEU A 37 15.30 11.41 0.45
CA LEU A 37 14.93 12.83 0.39
C LEU A 37 13.87 13.22 1.43
N LEU A 38 12.91 12.33 1.71
CA LEU A 38 11.71 12.65 2.47
C LEU A 38 11.76 12.20 3.93
N SER A 39 12.63 11.25 4.27
CA SER A 39 12.74 10.71 5.65
C SER A 39 12.99 11.77 6.71
N PRO A 40 13.77 12.85 6.48
CA PRO A 40 13.96 13.89 7.48
C PRO A 40 12.67 14.64 7.86
N LEU A 41 11.62 14.49 7.06
CA LEU A 41 10.32 15.11 7.29
C LEU A 41 9.27 14.11 7.82
N ALA A 42 9.54 12.81 7.77
CA ALA A 42 8.56 11.76 8.05
C ALA A 42 8.61 11.28 9.50
N ASP A 43 7.46 11.16 10.15
CA ASP A 43 7.34 10.41 11.40
C ASP A 43 7.18 8.90 11.13
N TYR A 44 6.65 8.55 9.94
CA TYR A 44 6.62 7.19 9.40
C TYR A 44 6.55 7.21 7.87
N ALA A 45 6.90 6.12 7.22
CA ALA A 45 6.78 5.98 5.78
C ALA A 45 5.90 4.77 5.40
N VAL A 46 5.19 4.92 4.29
CA VAL A 46 4.33 3.88 3.72
C VAL A 46 4.92 3.39 2.41
N ILE A 47 5.24 2.11 2.35
CA ILE A 47 5.63 1.39 1.15
C ILE A 47 4.35 1.07 0.38
N ASN A 48 4.05 1.84 -0.66
CA ASN A 48 2.84 1.63 -1.47
C ASN A 48 3.13 0.68 -2.64
N VAL A 49 2.84 -0.59 -2.45
CA VAL A 49 2.97 -1.65 -3.46
C VAL A 49 1.63 -2.02 -4.11
N SER A 50 0.61 -1.19 -3.97
CA SER A 50 -0.78 -1.57 -4.26
C SER A 50 -1.49 -0.73 -5.31
N SER A 51 -0.84 0.32 -5.87
CA SER A 51 -1.48 1.16 -6.88
C SER A 51 -1.77 0.38 -8.17
N PRO A 52 -3.00 0.44 -8.70
CA PRO A 52 -3.33 -0.18 -9.99
C PRO A 52 -2.84 0.64 -11.19
N ASN A 53 -2.38 1.88 -10.96
CA ASN A 53 -2.07 2.84 -12.02
C ASN A 53 -0.58 2.84 -12.42
N THR A 54 0.23 2.02 -11.77
CA THR A 54 1.66 1.89 -12.05
C THR A 54 1.94 0.46 -12.51
N PRO A 55 2.41 0.25 -13.75
CA PRO A 55 2.68 -1.08 -14.29
C PRO A 55 3.64 -1.88 -13.39
N GLY A 56 3.29 -3.13 -13.12
CA GLY A 56 4.10 -4.06 -12.34
C GLY A 56 4.21 -3.74 -10.83
N LEU A 57 3.63 -2.62 -10.37
CA LEU A 57 3.78 -2.24 -8.95
C LEU A 57 3.22 -3.29 -8.00
N ARG A 58 2.12 -3.94 -8.37
CA ARG A 58 1.47 -4.94 -7.53
C ARG A 58 2.25 -6.25 -7.40
N ASP A 59 3.17 -6.51 -8.33
CA ASP A 59 4.07 -7.67 -8.26
C ASP A 59 5.03 -7.54 -7.07
N LEU A 60 5.26 -6.31 -6.58
CA LEU A 60 6.03 -6.06 -5.35
C LEU A 60 5.31 -6.52 -4.07
N GLN A 61 4.05 -6.97 -4.16
CA GLN A 61 3.34 -7.59 -3.03
C GLN A 61 3.75 -9.06 -2.83
N ASP A 62 4.43 -9.67 -3.82
CA ASP A 62 5.14 -10.93 -3.61
C ASP A 62 6.12 -10.81 -2.45
N THR A 63 6.15 -11.81 -1.58
CA THR A 63 6.90 -11.73 -0.32
C THR A 63 8.41 -11.61 -0.52
N ALA A 64 8.97 -12.24 -1.56
CA ALA A 64 10.40 -12.14 -1.85
C ALA A 64 10.75 -10.72 -2.34
N GLN A 65 9.92 -10.16 -3.21
CA GLN A 65 10.09 -8.79 -3.70
C GLN A 65 9.92 -7.76 -2.58
N LEU A 66 8.88 -7.94 -1.77
CA LEU A 66 8.60 -7.04 -0.65
C LEU A 66 9.73 -7.08 0.40
N ARG A 67 10.27 -8.27 0.71
CA ARG A 67 11.41 -8.42 1.63
C ARG A 67 12.65 -7.68 1.12
N ARG A 68 13.01 -7.88 -0.15
CA ARG A 68 14.13 -7.14 -0.78
C ARG A 68 13.95 -5.63 -0.71
N LEU A 69 12.73 -5.16 -0.93
CA LEU A 69 12.40 -3.75 -0.84
C LEU A 69 12.57 -3.23 0.60
N VAL A 70 12.02 -3.92 1.59
CA VAL A 70 12.15 -3.56 3.02
C VAL A 70 13.63 -3.56 3.44
N GLU A 71 14.40 -4.58 3.09
CA GLU A 71 15.83 -4.67 3.39
C GLU A 71 16.61 -3.49 2.79
N ARG A 72 16.29 -3.10 1.55
CA ARG A 72 16.95 -1.95 0.90
C ARG A 72 16.65 -0.64 1.61
N LEU A 73 15.41 -0.42 2.01
CA LEU A 73 14.99 0.81 2.71
C LEU A 73 15.61 0.92 4.11
N ARG A 74 15.74 -0.20 4.82
CA ARG A 74 16.37 -0.22 6.16
C ARG A 74 17.84 0.12 6.17
N ARG A 75 18.54 0.03 5.02
CA ARG A 75 19.93 0.46 4.89
C ARG A 75 20.09 1.98 4.81
N LEU A 76 18.99 2.72 4.71
CA LEU A 76 19.05 4.18 4.73
C LEU A 76 19.45 4.70 6.12
N PRO A 77 20.31 5.71 6.21
CA PRO A 77 20.82 6.21 7.50
C PRO A 77 19.73 6.70 8.46
N ALA A 78 18.61 7.18 7.92
CA ALA A 78 17.48 7.73 8.69
C ALA A 78 16.16 7.12 8.25
N CYS A 79 16.07 5.77 8.22
CA CYS A 79 14.85 5.08 7.86
C CYS A 79 13.80 5.24 8.97
N PRO A 80 12.63 5.87 8.68
CA PRO A 80 11.55 5.98 9.66
C PRO A 80 10.83 4.64 9.82
N PRO A 81 9.93 4.47 10.81
CA PRO A 81 9.05 3.33 10.90
C PRO A 81 8.32 3.07 9.57
N LEU A 82 8.39 1.83 9.06
CA LEU A 82 7.84 1.46 7.76
C LEU A 82 6.51 0.74 7.91
N LEU A 83 5.50 1.19 7.16
CA LEU A 83 4.23 0.47 6.95
C LEU A 83 4.17 0.01 5.50
N VAL A 84 3.42 -1.06 5.22
CA VAL A 84 3.11 -1.48 3.85
C VAL A 84 1.63 -1.26 3.54
N LYS A 85 1.33 -0.71 2.34
CA LYS A 85 -0.05 -0.55 1.86
C LYS A 85 -0.34 -1.57 0.77
N ILE A 86 -1.37 -2.41 1.00
CA ILE A 86 -1.73 -3.52 0.13
C ILE A 86 -3.00 -3.29 -0.68
N ALA A 87 -3.15 -4.06 -1.77
CA ALA A 87 -4.34 -4.07 -2.61
C ALA A 87 -5.44 -4.98 -2.01
N PRO A 88 -6.72 -4.68 -2.26
CA PRO A 88 -7.82 -5.55 -1.85
C PRO A 88 -7.92 -6.83 -2.69
N ASP A 89 -7.28 -6.85 -3.86
CA ASP A 89 -7.42 -7.92 -4.86
C ASP A 89 -6.45 -9.10 -4.61
N LEU A 90 -5.62 -9.04 -3.57
CA LEU A 90 -4.81 -10.18 -3.12
C LEU A 90 -5.71 -11.34 -2.71
N ASP A 91 -5.29 -12.56 -3.05
CA ASP A 91 -5.90 -13.76 -2.51
C ASP A 91 -5.56 -13.93 -1.01
N ASP A 92 -6.23 -14.85 -0.40
CA ASP A 92 -6.15 -15.08 1.03
C ASP A 92 -4.76 -15.54 1.46
N GLU A 93 -4.08 -16.37 0.67
CA GLU A 93 -2.73 -16.86 0.96
C GLU A 93 -1.70 -15.71 0.91
N SER A 94 -1.82 -14.84 -0.08
CA SER A 94 -0.98 -13.65 -0.21
C SER A 94 -1.19 -12.66 0.94
N ILE A 95 -2.44 -12.48 1.40
CA ILE A 95 -2.73 -11.63 2.57
C ILE A 95 -2.04 -12.19 3.82
N ASP A 96 -2.14 -13.50 4.06
CA ASP A 96 -1.50 -14.18 5.18
C ASP A 96 0.03 -14.08 5.09
N ALA A 97 0.59 -14.22 3.88
CA ALA A 97 2.01 -14.12 3.64
C ALA A 97 2.54 -12.70 3.92
N VAL A 98 1.82 -11.66 3.49
CA VAL A 98 2.16 -10.26 3.82
C VAL A 98 2.07 -10.01 5.33
N ALA A 99 1.04 -10.55 6.00
CA ALA A 99 0.88 -10.40 7.45
C ALA A 99 2.07 -11.00 8.21
N ARG A 100 2.48 -12.22 7.85
CA ARG A 100 3.66 -12.88 8.43
C ARG A 100 4.94 -12.09 8.15
N LEU A 101 5.17 -11.68 6.90
CA LEU A 101 6.34 -10.89 6.54
C LEU A 101 6.39 -9.57 7.31
N ALA A 102 5.26 -8.88 7.44
CA ALA A 102 5.20 -7.62 8.19
C ALA A 102 5.61 -7.81 9.66
N PHE A 103 5.22 -8.93 10.26
CA PHE A 103 5.62 -9.29 11.62
C PHE A 103 7.09 -9.67 11.69
N GLU A 104 7.56 -10.59 10.83
CA GLU A 104 8.95 -11.08 10.78
C GLU A 104 9.94 -9.94 10.53
N GLU A 105 9.61 -9.06 9.62
CA GLU A 105 10.42 -7.89 9.30
C GLU A 105 10.20 -6.73 10.27
N GLY A 106 9.38 -6.86 11.31
CA GLY A 106 9.13 -5.79 12.27
C GLY A 106 8.66 -4.50 11.60
N LEU A 107 7.75 -4.60 10.62
CA LEU A 107 7.10 -3.41 10.06
C LEU A 107 6.23 -2.75 11.12
N ALA A 108 6.12 -1.43 11.07
CA ALA A 108 5.32 -0.65 12.00
C ALA A 108 3.81 -0.85 11.79
N GLY A 109 3.40 -1.50 10.69
CA GLY A 109 2.00 -1.85 10.45
C GLY A 109 1.68 -2.13 8.99
N VAL A 110 0.40 -2.47 8.75
CA VAL A 110 -0.16 -2.69 7.41
C VAL A 110 -1.35 -1.75 7.20
N ILE A 111 -1.40 -1.11 6.03
CA ILE A 111 -2.54 -0.30 5.59
C ILE A 111 -3.36 -1.13 4.60
N ALA A 112 -4.60 -1.37 4.94
CA ALA A 112 -5.56 -2.11 4.12
C ALA A 112 -6.84 -1.28 3.95
N VAL A 113 -7.23 -0.92 2.72
CA VAL A 113 -6.70 -1.38 1.43
C VAL A 113 -6.55 -0.20 0.47
N ASN A 114 -5.85 -0.43 -0.67
CA ASN A 114 -5.93 0.48 -1.81
C ASN A 114 -7.25 0.25 -2.57
N THR A 115 -7.39 0.83 -3.75
CA THR A 115 -8.54 0.63 -4.64
C THR A 115 -8.47 -0.72 -5.35
N SER A 116 -9.65 -1.27 -5.76
CA SER A 116 -9.77 -2.56 -6.43
C SER A 116 -9.80 -2.43 -7.95
N LEU A 117 -9.28 -3.44 -8.65
CA LEU A 117 -9.52 -3.65 -10.09
C LEU A 117 -10.74 -4.54 -10.36
N ASN A 118 -11.31 -5.14 -9.31
CA ASN A 118 -12.52 -5.95 -9.46
C ASN A 118 -13.73 -5.06 -9.79
N ARG A 119 -14.38 -5.34 -10.92
CA ARG A 119 -15.53 -4.62 -11.46
C ARG A 119 -16.82 -5.47 -11.52
N LEU A 120 -16.81 -6.64 -10.92
CA LEU A 120 -17.96 -7.55 -10.93
C LEU A 120 -19.22 -6.84 -10.40
N GLY A 121 -20.31 -6.97 -11.15
CA GLY A 121 -21.59 -6.35 -10.83
C GLY A 121 -21.71 -4.87 -11.18
N LEU A 122 -20.72 -4.28 -11.86
CA LEU A 122 -20.71 -2.87 -12.26
C LEU A 122 -20.76 -2.67 -13.80
N GLU A 123 -20.91 -3.74 -14.56
CA GLU A 123 -20.82 -3.75 -16.02
C GLU A 123 -21.91 -2.90 -16.69
N GLN A 124 -23.08 -2.80 -16.04
CA GLN A 124 -24.22 -2.05 -16.58
C GLN A 124 -24.28 -0.58 -16.12
N ARG A 125 -23.51 -0.21 -15.12
CA ARG A 125 -23.51 1.16 -14.61
C ARG A 125 -22.64 2.06 -15.49
N ARG A 126 -23.28 3.08 -16.10
CA ARG A 126 -22.60 4.07 -16.94
C ARG A 126 -22.37 5.36 -16.19
N LEU A 127 -21.22 5.97 -16.46
CA LEU A 127 -20.90 7.32 -15.99
C LEU A 127 -21.58 8.35 -16.88
N PRO A 128 -22.36 9.29 -16.33
CA PRO A 128 -23.01 10.33 -17.13
C PRO A 128 -22.00 11.19 -17.92
N GLN A 129 -20.81 11.39 -17.37
CA GLN A 129 -19.76 12.24 -17.94
C GLN A 129 -19.10 11.65 -19.19
N THR A 130 -18.91 10.31 -19.22
CA THR A 130 -18.15 9.65 -20.30
C THR A 130 -19.02 8.74 -21.16
N GLY A 131 -20.21 8.36 -20.68
CA GLY A 131 -21.07 7.35 -21.30
C GLY A 131 -20.51 5.92 -21.21
N ARG A 132 -19.31 5.73 -20.69
CA ARG A 132 -18.68 4.42 -20.48
C ARG A 132 -19.28 3.70 -19.28
N THR A 133 -19.20 2.38 -19.29
CA THR A 133 -19.51 1.60 -18.09
C THR A 133 -18.41 1.76 -17.04
N LEU A 134 -18.74 1.51 -15.78
CA LEU A 134 -17.74 1.49 -14.72
C LEU A 134 -16.68 0.39 -14.93
N ALA A 135 -17.02 -0.66 -15.67
CA ALA A 135 -16.07 -1.72 -16.04
C ALA A 135 -15.00 -1.24 -17.05
N GLU A 136 -15.36 -0.29 -17.91
CA GLU A 136 -14.48 0.25 -18.96
C GLU A 136 -13.61 1.42 -18.48
N GLU A 137 -13.87 1.97 -17.29
CA GLU A 137 -13.11 3.10 -16.77
C GLU A 137 -11.74 2.67 -16.24
N ALA A 138 -10.74 3.55 -16.48
CA ALA A 138 -9.40 3.36 -15.96
C ALA A 138 -9.31 3.65 -14.45
N GLY A 139 -8.28 3.13 -13.82
CA GLY A 139 -8.00 3.35 -12.39
C GLY A 139 -8.63 2.31 -11.48
N GLY A 140 -8.63 2.56 -10.18
CA GLY A 140 -9.14 1.65 -9.16
C GLY A 140 -10.54 2.03 -8.68
N LEU A 141 -11.37 1.03 -8.39
CA LEU A 141 -12.67 1.17 -7.76
C LEU A 141 -12.51 1.48 -6.27
N SER A 142 -13.24 2.47 -5.78
CA SER A 142 -13.31 2.88 -4.38
C SER A 142 -14.76 3.06 -3.91
N GLY A 143 -14.94 3.49 -2.65
CA GLY A 143 -16.25 3.77 -2.06
C GLY A 143 -17.02 2.53 -1.63
N ALA A 144 -18.35 2.62 -1.54
CA ALA A 144 -19.21 1.59 -0.97
C ALA A 144 -19.01 0.17 -1.54
N PRO A 145 -18.74 -0.04 -2.85
CA PRO A 145 -18.50 -1.39 -3.39
C PRO A 145 -17.26 -2.08 -2.80
N LEU A 146 -16.29 -1.29 -2.30
CA LEU A 146 -15.06 -1.83 -1.70
C LEU A 146 -15.24 -2.26 -0.24
N ARG A 147 -16.30 -1.80 0.45
CA ARG A 147 -16.48 -1.94 1.90
C ARG A 147 -16.36 -3.37 2.41
N GLN A 148 -17.10 -4.28 1.80
CA GLN A 148 -17.11 -5.67 2.25
C GLN A 148 -15.70 -6.28 2.15
N ARG A 149 -15.06 -6.14 0.98
CA ARG A 149 -13.71 -6.70 0.76
C ARG A 149 -12.67 -6.06 1.67
N ALA A 150 -12.73 -4.75 1.90
CA ALA A 150 -11.83 -4.08 2.83
C ALA A 150 -11.92 -4.65 4.25
N GLN A 151 -13.15 -4.91 4.74
CA GLN A 151 -13.37 -5.52 6.05
C GLN A 151 -12.86 -6.97 6.11
N GLU A 152 -13.07 -7.76 5.05
CA GLU A 152 -12.57 -9.15 4.96
C GLU A 152 -11.04 -9.18 5.06
N VAL A 153 -10.36 -8.34 4.27
CA VAL A 153 -8.89 -8.23 4.28
C VAL A 153 -8.38 -7.84 5.68
N ILE A 154 -9.00 -6.84 6.32
CA ILE A 154 -8.60 -6.41 7.66
C ILE A 154 -8.80 -7.53 8.70
N ARG A 155 -9.94 -8.25 8.65
CA ARG A 155 -10.18 -9.38 9.57
C ARG A 155 -9.14 -10.49 9.36
N ARG A 156 -8.81 -10.79 8.10
CA ARG A 156 -7.81 -11.80 7.77
C ARG A 156 -6.41 -11.41 8.23
N LEU A 157 -5.97 -10.18 7.94
CA LEU A 157 -4.70 -9.65 8.46
C LEU A 157 -4.63 -9.76 9.99
N ARG A 158 -5.72 -9.42 10.68
CA ARG A 158 -5.78 -9.52 12.15
C ARG A 158 -5.70 -10.95 12.65
N ALA A 159 -6.35 -11.89 11.95
CA ALA A 159 -6.29 -13.30 12.29
C ALA A 159 -4.88 -13.88 12.09
N SER A 160 -4.20 -13.49 11.00
CA SER A 160 -2.87 -14.01 10.64
C SER A 160 -1.73 -13.40 11.43
N ALA A 161 -1.78 -12.09 11.72
CA ALA A 161 -0.69 -11.37 12.40
C ALA A 161 -0.91 -11.21 13.91
N GLY A 162 -2.09 -11.55 14.42
CA GLY A 162 -2.42 -11.34 15.83
C GLY A 162 -2.61 -9.87 16.20
N PRO A 163 -2.80 -9.56 17.51
CA PRO A 163 -3.12 -8.20 17.96
C PRO A 163 -1.94 -7.23 17.94
N ALA A 164 -0.71 -7.73 17.90
CA ALA A 164 0.50 -6.91 18.04
C ALA A 164 0.81 -6.07 16.80
N LEU A 165 0.41 -6.52 15.59
CA LEU A 165 0.65 -5.76 14.36
C LEU A 165 -0.38 -4.63 14.21
N PRO A 166 0.02 -3.34 14.16
CA PRO A 166 -0.88 -2.23 13.88
C PRO A 166 -1.51 -2.35 12.47
N LEU A 167 -2.82 -2.12 12.39
CA LEU A 167 -3.56 -2.11 11.14
C LEU A 167 -4.27 -0.78 10.96
N ILE A 168 -4.16 -0.20 9.77
CA ILE A 168 -4.89 1.00 9.36
C ILE A 168 -5.89 0.60 8.28
N GLY A 169 -7.19 0.71 8.60
CA GLY A 169 -8.27 0.45 7.66
C GLY A 169 -8.56 1.68 6.80
N VAL A 170 -8.59 1.51 5.47
CA VAL A 170 -8.88 2.57 4.49
C VAL A 170 -9.76 2.01 3.38
N GLY A 171 -10.73 2.80 2.93
CA GLY A 171 -11.61 2.47 1.81
C GLY A 171 -12.94 1.86 2.21
N GLY A 172 -13.93 2.00 1.31
CA GLY A 172 -15.25 1.46 1.53
C GLY A 172 -16.16 2.30 2.44
N ILE A 173 -15.80 3.54 2.69
CA ILE A 173 -16.56 4.50 3.51
C ILE A 173 -17.58 5.21 2.62
#